data_0d49fcb55249fbeb2e8e2cf08493cd59
#
_entry.id   0d49fcb55249fbeb2e8e2cf08493cd59
#
_cell.length_a   1.000
_cell.length_b   1.000
_cell.length_c   1.000
_cell.angle_alpha   90.00
_cell.angle_beta   90.00
_cell.angle_gamma   90.00
#
_symmetry.space_group_name_H-M   'P 1'
#
loop_
_entity.id
_entity.type
_entity.pdbx_description
1 polymer ?
#
loop_
_entity_poly.entity_id
_entity_poly.type
_entity_poly.pdbx_seq_one_letter_code
_entity_poly.pdbx_strand_id
1 'polypeptide(L)'
;MKNLLPLLIFISLFSCSPEETTQPNNTEQNYTTTLSSLVLNDYLATPPIDVPSGTLFYQNVPYGTDQRQVIDIFLPPSASGLSVTAEDVVDYKDMILNIHDGDFKSGDKSAAYNADNEISAYLSNNIAFVSMNYRFLNTSEQDNRGVTTSFKDAENVLNFIRTHTNKLKIDSNKIFIKGNGFAGSSITQYLLSQPFYGFKVKGISMNDPLSSLDFLDFNDTFSDFDFDLYSFVSEQDEQMIMELYGGIQFNQLESEDIIIKNRETASFTSAYENFTGRVRISAIDYNVPYQTLENIKHLIRHQLHSIEIYNKATLQGLHVDAQILHLHLQNDQSELDFILDTFL
;
A
#
# COMPACT_ATOMS: atom_id res chain seq x y z
N MET A 1 14.41 81.53 -9.58
CA MET A 1 14.06 80.75 -10.75
C MET A 1 14.47 79.31 -10.48
N LYS A 2 13.53 78.48 -10.11
CA LYS A 2 13.76 77.06 -9.77
C LYS A 2 13.21 76.23 -10.91
N ASN A 3 14.08 75.52 -11.63
CA ASN A 3 13.66 74.59 -12.68
C ASN A 3 13.27 73.28 -12.03
N LEU A 4 11.99 72.88 -12.15
CA LEU A 4 11.52 71.55 -11.88
C LEU A 4 11.69 70.69 -13.14
N LEU A 5 12.42 69.59 -13.00
CA LEU A 5 12.55 68.53 -14.01
C LEU A 5 11.46 67.49 -13.73
N PRO A 6 10.62 67.09 -14.68
CA PRO A 6 9.68 66.02 -14.44
C PRO A 6 10.36 64.65 -14.54
N LEU A 7 10.15 63.83 -13.50
CA LEU A 7 10.56 62.42 -13.43
C LEU A 7 9.61 61.56 -14.28
N LEU A 8 10.12 61.07 -15.40
CA LEU A 8 9.40 60.07 -16.21
C LEU A 8 9.52 58.69 -15.56
N ILE A 9 8.42 58.17 -15.03
CA ILE A 9 8.30 56.83 -14.53
C ILE A 9 8.04 55.92 -15.73
N PHE A 10 9.01 55.08 -16.09
CA PHE A 10 8.81 53.97 -17.04
C PHE A 10 8.12 52.81 -16.32
N ILE A 11 6.86 52.59 -16.58
CA ILE A 11 6.14 51.37 -16.20
C ILE A 11 6.45 50.32 -17.24
N SER A 12 7.37 49.41 -16.92
CA SER A 12 7.58 48.20 -17.70
C SER A 12 6.45 47.20 -17.40
N LEU A 13 5.55 47.06 -18.34
CA LEU A 13 4.57 46.00 -18.36
C LEU A 13 5.28 44.67 -18.60
N PHE A 14 5.49 43.90 -17.55
CA PHE A 14 5.83 42.48 -17.70
C PHE A 14 4.59 41.78 -18.23
N SER A 15 4.65 41.42 -19.50
CA SER A 15 3.72 40.46 -20.11
C SER A 15 4.05 39.10 -19.51
N CYS A 16 3.18 38.59 -18.61
CA CYS A 16 3.16 37.19 -18.23
C CYS A 16 2.67 36.39 -19.45
N SER A 17 3.56 35.67 -20.08
CA SER A 17 3.18 34.59 -20.97
C SER A 17 2.49 33.50 -20.15
N PRO A 18 1.38 32.91 -20.58
CA PRO A 18 0.81 31.78 -19.88
C PRO A 18 1.82 30.62 -19.94
N GLU A 19 2.17 30.07 -18.76
CA GLU A 19 2.90 28.79 -18.68
C GLU A 19 2.15 27.76 -19.50
N GLU A 20 2.83 27.15 -20.45
CA GLU A 20 2.36 25.95 -21.11
C GLU A 20 2.10 24.91 -20.05
N THR A 21 0.83 24.64 -19.78
CA THR A 21 0.42 23.44 -19.07
C THR A 21 0.93 22.24 -19.87
N THR A 22 1.97 21.62 -19.36
CA THR A 22 2.45 20.34 -19.86
C THR A 22 1.27 19.37 -19.86
N GLN A 23 0.80 19.01 -21.06
CA GLN A 23 -0.21 17.98 -21.21
C GLN A 23 0.31 16.69 -20.57
N PRO A 24 -0.55 15.93 -19.86
CA PRO A 24 -0.15 14.64 -19.31
C PRO A 24 0.37 13.75 -20.46
N ASN A 25 1.50 13.09 -20.22
CA ASN A 25 2.17 12.24 -21.19
C ASN A 25 1.18 11.30 -21.88
N ASN A 26 1.29 11.18 -23.21
CA ASN A 26 0.47 10.29 -24.05
C ASN A 26 0.38 8.83 -23.53
N THR A 27 1.29 8.40 -22.69
CA THR A 27 1.28 7.09 -22.03
C THR A 27 0.14 6.94 -21.01
N GLU A 28 -0.17 7.97 -20.22
CA GLU A 28 -1.29 7.92 -19.25
C GLU A 28 -2.65 7.93 -19.97
N GLN A 29 -2.76 8.69 -21.06
CA GLN A 29 -3.99 8.74 -21.86
C GLN A 29 -4.29 7.41 -22.57
N ASN A 30 -3.26 6.75 -23.12
CA ASN A 30 -3.41 5.42 -23.72
C ASN A 30 -3.76 4.34 -22.70
N TYR A 31 -3.19 4.43 -21.49
CA TYR A 31 -3.46 3.53 -20.38
C TYR A 31 -4.93 3.59 -19.95
N THR A 32 -5.45 4.78 -19.71
CA THR A 32 -6.85 4.99 -19.31
C THR A 32 -7.83 4.48 -20.38
N THR A 33 -7.52 4.65 -21.65
CA THR A 33 -8.35 4.17 -22.76
C THR A 33 -8.36 2.65 -22.85
N THR A 34 -7.21 2.00 -22.64
CA THR A 34 -7.10 0.53 -22.68
C THR A 34 -7.86 -0.13 -21.54
N LEU A 35 -7.79 0.43 -20.33
CA LEU A 35 -8.51 -0.10 -19.15
C LEU A 35 -10.02 0.13 -19.23
N SER A 36 -10.47 1.22 -19.83
CA SER A 36 -11.91 1.51 -20.01
C SER A 36 -12.61 0.51 -20.95
N SER A 37 -11.86 -0.12 -21.86
CA SER A 37 -12.36 -1.15 -22.80
C SER A 37 -12.29 -2.58 -22.25
N LEU A 38 -11.79 -2.79 -21.01
CA LEU A 38 -11.61 -4.09 -20.41
C LEU A 38 -12.94 -4.85 -20.30
N VAL A 39 -12.96 -6.07 -20.84
CA VAL A 39 -14.07 -7.01 -20.71
C VAL A 39 -13.72 -8.03 -19.64
N LEU A 40 -14.27 -7.85 -18.43
CA LEU A 40 -13.97 -8.73 -17.29
C LEU A 40 -14.21 -10.21 -17.56
N ASN A 41 -15.22 -10.54 -18.36
CA ASN A 41 -15.54 -11.94 -18.68
C ASN A 41 -14.41 -12.67 -19.42
N ASP A 42 -13.50 -11.97 -20.06
CA ASP A 42 -12.33 -12.59 -20.70
C ASP A 42 -11.34 -13.17 -19.68
N TYR A 43 -11.47 -12.80 -18.41
CA TYR A 43 -10.64 -13.23 -17.29
C TYR A 43 -11.37 -14.20 -16.35
N LEU A 44 -12.61 -14.57 -16.65
CA LEU A 44 -13.38 -15.50 -15.84
C LEU A 44 -12.72 -16.89 -15.86
N ALA A 45 -12.47 -17.44 -14.68
CA ALA A 45 -11.77 -18.71 -14.51
C ALA A 45 -12.44 -19.56 -13.41
N THR A 46 -12.02 -20.80 -13.30
CA THR A 46 -12.39 -21.66 -12.17
C THR A 46 -11.56 -21.26 -10.95
N PRO A 47 -12.18 -21.02 -9.78
CA PRO A 47 -11.44 -20.76 -8.55
C PRO A 47 -10.42 -21.87 -8.26
N PRO A 48 -9.18 -21.53 -7.86
CA PRO A 48 -8.13 -22.51 -7.54
C PRO A 48 -8.31 -23.15 -6.14
N ILE A 49 -9.27 -22.68 -5.37
CA ILE A 49 -9.58 -23.08 -3.98
C ILE A 49 -11.08 -23.34 -3.83
N ASP A 50 -11.46 -24.01 -2.74
CA ASP A 50 -12.87 -24.21 -2.41
C ASP A 50 -13.52 -22.89 -1.96
N VAL A 51 -14.58 -22.51 -2.65
CA VAL A 51 -15.33 -21.28 -2.39
C VAL A 51 -16.84 -21.54 -2.46
N PRO A 52 -17.67 -20.65 -1.88
CA PRO A 52 -19.13 -20.78 -1.98
C PRO A 52 -19.60 -20.88 -3.43
N SER A 53 -20.58 -21.76 -3.67
CA SER A 53 -21.18 -21.94 -5.00
C SER A 53 -21.74 -20.62 -5.52
N GLY A 54 -21.44 -20.28 -6.78
CA GLY A 54 -21.84 -19.02 -7.39
C GLY A 54 -20.83 -17.89 -7.24
N THR A 55 -19.69 -18.12 -6.57
CA THR A 55 -18.56 -17.19 -6.58
C THR A 55 -18.04 -16.97 -8.01
N LEU A 56 -17.81 -15.72 -8.40
CA LEU A 56 -17.14 -15.39 -9.65
C LEU A 56 -15.65 -15.16 -9.35
N PHE A 57 -14.79 -15.82 -10.12
CA PHE A 57 -13.34 -15.66 -10.01
C PHE A 57 -12.79 -15.15 -11.32
N TYR A 58 -12.14 -13.98 -11.27
CA TYR A 58 -11.43 -13.39 -12.39
C TYR A 58 -9.93 -13.48 -12.11
N GLN A 59 -9.19 -14.15 -12.99
CA GLN A 59 -7.77 -14.42 -12.83
C GLN A 59 -6.93 -13.53 -13.73
N ASN A 60 -5.85 -12.99 -13.19
CA ASN A 60 -4.86 -12.17 -13.92
C ASN A 60 -5.48 -10.96 -14.63
N VAL A 61 -6.44 -10.31 -14.01
CA VAL A 61 -7.05 -9.09 -14.55
C VAL A 61 -6.01 -7.96 -14.55
N PRO A 62 -5.65 -7.39 -15.72
CA PRO A 62 -4.63 -6.37 -15.78
C PRO A 62 -5.16 -5.04 -15.23
N TYR A 63 -4.38 -4.42 -14.36
CA TYR A 63 -4.61 -3.05 -13.90
C TYR A 63 -3.53 -2.09 -14.42
N GLY A 64 -2.59 -2.60 -15.23
CA GLY A 64 -1.49 -1.90 -15.85
C GLY A 64 -0.97 -2.58 -17.10
N THR A 65 0.13 -2.08 -17.64
CA THR A 65 0.74 -2.56 -18.89
C THR A 65 1.88 -3.56 -18.67
N ASP A 66 2.40 -3.63 -17.45
CA ASP A 66 3.45 -4.58 -17.08
C ASP A 66 2.83 -5.96 -16.79
N GLN A 67 3.56 -7.03 -17.11
CA GLN A 67 3.10 -8.40 -16.89
C GLN A 67 2.78 -8.73 -15.41
N ARG A 68 3.40 -7.99 -14.47
CA ARG A 68 3.11 -8.14 -13.05
C ARG A 68 1.97 -7.25 -12.57
N GLN A 69 1.52 -6.29 -13.37
CA GLN A 69 0.38 -5.44 -13.01
C GLN A 69 -0.95 -6.16 -13.21
N VAL A 70 -1.15 -7.25 -12.49
CA VAL A 70 -2.35 -8.10 -12.54
C VAL A 70 -2.89 -8.35 -11.13
N ILE A 71 -4.21 -8.49 -11.07
CA ILE A 71 -4.95 -8.85 -9.85
C ILE A 71 -5.80 -10.09 -10.08
N ASP A 72 -6.06 -10.83 -9.02
CA ASP A 72 -7.11 -11.85 -8.97
C ASP A 72 -8.27 -11.32 -8.13
N ILE A 73 -9.50 -11.53 -8.62
CA ILE A 73 -10.70 -10.99 -8.00
C ILE A 73 -11.66 -12.14 -7.73
N PHE A 74 -12.03 -12.33 -6.47
CA PHE A 74 -13.12 -13.21 -6.05
C PHE A 74 -14.31 -12.34 -5.66
N LEU A 75 -15.41 -12.50 -6.36
CA LEU A 75 -16.66 -11.86 -6.01
C LEU A 75 -17.59 -12.87 -5.34
N PRO A 76 -18.17 -12.55 -4.19
CA PRO A 76 -19.11 -13.43 -3.52
C PRO A 76 -20.31 -13.76 -4.41
N PRO A 77 -20.97 -14.91 -4.19
CA PRO A 77 -22.20 -15.22 -4.90
C PRO A 77 -23.15 -14.06 -4.73
N SER A 78 -23.69 -13.54 -5.84
CA SER A 78 -24.79 -12.60 -5.70
C SER A 78 -25.91 -13.31 -4.94
N ALA A 79 -26.56 -12.60 -4.03
CA ALA A 79 -27.79 -13.07 -3.38
C ALA A 79 -28.94 -13.22 -4.41
N SER A 80 -28.65 -13.77 -5.57
CA SER A 80 -29.55 -13.87 -6.72
C SER A 80 -30.23 -15.20 -6.83
N GLY A 81 -31.37 -15.29 -6.25
CA GLY A 81 -32.46 -16.06 -6.78
C GLY A 81 -33.60 -15.18 -7.30
N LEU A 82 -33.46 -13.89 -7.30
CA LEU A 82 -34.46 -12.93 -7.70
C LEU A 82 -34.05 -12.23 -9.01
N SER A 83 -34.95 -12.32 -10.01
CA SER A 83 -34.86 -11.54 -11.24
C SER A 83 -34.79 -10.05 -10.89
N VAL A 84 -33.64 -9.46 -11.13
CA VAL A 84 -33.35 -8.04 -10.80
C VAL A 84 -34.11 -7.17 -11.76
N THR A 85 -35.11 -6.43 -11.29
CA THR A 85 -35.74 -5.34 -12.04
C THR A 85 -34.88 -4.06 -11.86
N ALA A 86 -35.01 -3.11 -12.76
CA ALA A 86 -34.13 -1.92 -12.84
C ALA A 86 -34.16 -0.97 -11.60
N GLU A 87 -34.97 -1.29 -10.61
CA GLU A 87 -35.12 -0.52 -9.36
C GLU A 87 -34.50 -1.20 -8.13
N ASP A 88 -33.88 -2.37 -8.30
CA ASP A 88 -33.31 -3.10 -7.18
C ASP A 88 -32.06 -2.38 -6.65
N VAL A 89 -32.03 -2.15 -5.34
CA VAL A 89 -30.87 -1.62 -4.61
C VAL A 89 -29.65 -2.45 -4.98
N VAL A 90 -28.70 -1.83 -5.63
CA VAL A 90 -27.46 -2.50 -6.00
C VAL A 90 -26.70 -2.81 -4.70
N ASP A 91 -26.64 -4.08 -4.34
CA ASP A 91 -25.89 -4.55 -3.18
C ASP A 91 -24.38 -4.50 -3.51
N TYR A 92 -23.76 -3.36 -3.18
CA TYR A 92 -22.31 -3.22 -3.29
C TYR A 92 -21.64 -3.98 -2.16
N LYS A 93 -20.60 -4.71 -2.51
CA LYS A 93 -19.85 -5.58 -1.61
C LYS A 93 -18.72 -4.82 -0.96
N ASP A 94 -18.46 -5.12 0.29
CA ASP A 94 -17.23 -4.73 0.96
C ASP A 94 -16.05 -5.45 0.31
N MET A 95 -14.83 -4.94 0.43
CA MET A 95 -13.66 -5.51 -0.25
C MET A 95 -12.45 -5.62 0.67
N ILE A 96 -11.76 -6.75 0.56
CA ILE A 96 -10.41 -6.91 1.08
C ILE A 96 -9.42 -6.80 -0.08
N LEU A 97 -8.42 -5.92 0.06
CA LEU A 97 -7.24 -5.87 -0.80
C LEU A 97 -6.09 -6.58 -0.08
N ASN A 98 -5.66 -7.70 -0.62
CA ASN A 98 -4.52 -8.46 -0.11
C ASN A 98 -3.25 -8.13 -0.89
N ILE A 99 -2.18 -7.79 -0.17
CA ILE A 99 -0.86 -7.42 -0.69
C ILE A 99 0.15 -8.42 -0.13
N HIS A 100 0.78 -9.19 -1.03
CA HIS A 100 1.72 -10.25 -0.64
C HIS A 100 3.06 -9.67 -0.14
N ASP A 101 3.82 -10.49 0.58
CA ASP A 101 5.22 -10.24 0.92
C ASP A 101 6.16 -10.64 -0.22
N GLY A 102 7.46 -10.64 0.05
CA GLY A 102 8.53 -11.04 -0.87
C GLY A 102 9.62 -10.00 -1.01
N ASP A 103 9.76 -9.13 -0.01
CA ASP A 103 10.83 -8.12 0.12
C ASP A 103 10.95 -7.23 -1.14
N PHE A 104 9.83 -6.96 -1.81
CA PHE A 104 9.75 -6.26 -3.12
C PHE A 104 10.47 -6.94 -4.28
N LYS A 105 10.98 -8.15 -4.11
CA LYS A 105 11.81 -8.88 -5.10
C LYS A 105 11.20 -10.21 -5.53
N SER A 106 10.23 -10.70 -4.80
CA SER A 106 9.63 -12.02 -5.02
C SER A 106 8.16 -12.04 -4.59
N GLY A 107 7.55 -13.23 -4.64
CA GLY A 107 6.17 -13.41 -4.21
C GLY A 107 5.16 -13.32 -5.36
N ASP A 108 3.95 -13.71 -5.05
CA ASP A 108 2.83 -13.70 -5.99
C ASP A 108 1.50 -13.60 -5.23
N LYS A 109 0.51 -12.98 -5.86
CA LYS A 109 -0.86 -12.83 -5.35
C LYS A 109 -1.51 -14.16 -4.96
N SER A 110 -1.10 -15.26 -5.60
CA SER A 110 -1.59 -16.61 -5.30
C SER A 110 -1.14 -17.14 -3.93
N ALA A 111 -0.16 -16.50 -3.27
CA ALA A 111 0.22 -16.86 -1.90
C ALA A 111 -0.97 -16.75 -0.92
N ALA A 112 -1.92 -15.88 -1.19
CA ALA A 112 -3.17 -15.76 -0.42
C ALA A 112 -4.02 -17.04 -0.43
N TYR A 113 -3.87 -17.90 -1.44
CA TYR A 113 -4.68 -19.13 -1.56
C TYR A 113 -4.36 -20.18 -0.51
N ASN A 114 -3.24 -20.04 0.20
CA ASN A 114 -2.93 -20.89 1.35
C ASN A 114 -3.88 -20.65 2.55
N ALA A 115 -4.62 -19.53 2.54
CA ALA A 115 -5.64 -19.21 3.52
C ALA A 115 -7.06 -19.38 2.91
N ASP A 116 -7.30 -20.48 2.23
CA ASP A 116 -8.54 -20.79 1.50
C ASP A 116 -9.79 -20.68 2.36
N ASN A 117 -9.74 -21.19 3.61
CA ASN A 117 -10.84 -21.10 4.56
C ASN A 117 -11.21 -19.65 4.90
N GLU A 118 -10.23 -18.73 4.99
CA GLU A 118 -10.49 -17.32 5.23
C GLU A 118 -11.17 -16.67 4.02
N ILE A 119 -10.64 -16.91 2.81
CA ILE A 119 -11.22 -16.38 1.58
C ILE A 119 -12.66 -16.87 1.43
N SER A 120 -12.91 -18.16 1.66
CA SER A 120 -14.26 -18.74 1.63
C SER A 120 -15.18 -18.10 2.67
N ALA A 121 -14.68 -17.80 3.87
CA ALA A 121 -15.45 -17.11 4.91
C ALA A 121 -15.77 -15.66 4.54
N TYR A 122 -14.82 -14.90 3.96
CA TYR A 122 -15.08 -13.55 3.47
C TYR A 122 -16.18 -13.54 2.41
N LEU A 123 -16.11 -14.43 1.44
CA LEU A 123 -17.10 -14.56 0.38
C LEU A 123 -18.48 -14.94 0.91
N SER A 124 -18.55 -15.81 1.93
CA SER A 124 -19.78 -16.20 2.60
C SER A 124 -20.43 -15.04 3.37
N ASN A 125 -19.65 -14.03 3.75
CA ASN A 125 -20.11 -12.81 4.41
C ASN A 125 -20.28 -11.63 3.43
N ASN A 126 -20.43 -11.89 2.14
CA ASN A 126 -20.64 -10.90 1.10
C ASN A 126 -19.48 -9.91 0.91
N ILE A 127 -18.24 -10.32 1.25
CA ILE A 127 -17.03 -9.51 1.11
C ILE A 127 -16.23 -10.02 -0.09
N ALA A 128 -15.93 -9.15 -1.05
CA ALA A 128 -15.07 -9.44 -2.17
C ALA A 128 -13.60 -9.53 -1.72
N PHE A 129 -12.84 -10.43 -2.34
CA PHE A 129 -11.41 -10.57 -2.07
C PHE A 129 -10.61 -10.29 -3.34
N VAL A 130 -9.69 -9.34 -3.25
CA VAL A 130 -8.80 -8.94 -4.34
C VAL A 130 -7.36 -9.16 -3.88
N SER A 131 -6.61 -9.97 -4.61
CA SER A 131 -5.19 -10.17 -4.36
C SER A 131 -4.36 -9.60 -5.51
N MET A 132 -3.36 -8.77 -5.19
CA MET A 132 -2.59 -8.07 -6.18
C MET A 132 -1.15 -8.56 -6.30
N ASN A 133 -0.64 -8.58 -7.53
CA ASN A 133 0.79 -8.50 -7.78
C ASN A 133 1.19 -7.03 -7.94
N TYR A 134 2.43 -6.74 -7.65
CA TYR A 134 3.08 -5.45 -7.90
C TYR A 134 4.42 -5.69 -8.61
N ARG A 135 4.92 -4.69 -9.32
CA ARG A 135 6.24 -4.76 -9.95
C ARG A 135 7.32 -4.82 -8.88
N PHE A 136 8.28 -5.70 -9.11
CA PHE A 136 9.44 -5.83 -8.23
C PHE A 136 10.44 -4.70 -8.45
N LEU A 137 11.34 -4.53 -7.50
CA LEU A 137 12.48 -3.64 -7.63
C LEU A 137 13.22 -3.97 -8.92
N ASN A 138 13.46 -2.95 -9.72
CA ASN A 138 14.25 -3.06 -10.93
C ASN A 138 15.56 -2.31 -10.72
N THR A 139 16.66 -3.05 -10.77
CA THR A 139 18.01 -2.51 -10.61
C THR A 139 18.63 -2.06 -11.93
N SER A 140 17.89 -2.17 -13.05
CA SER A 140 18.37 -1.65 -14.33
C SER A 140 18.44 -0.12 -14.27
N GLU A 141 19.51 0.47 -14.75
CA GLU A 141 19.79 1.92 -14.70
C GLU A 141 18.69 2.78 -15.37
N GLN A 142 17.81 2.18 -16.17
CA GLN A 142 16.82 2.90 -16.98
C GLN A 142 15.48 3.16 -16.27
N ASP A 143 15.13 2.41 -15.21
CA ASP A 143 13.87 2.60 -14.49
C ASP A 143 14.02 2.29 -12.99
N ASN A 144 15.09 2.81 -12.42
CA ASN A 144 15.40 2.57 -11.01
C ASN A 144 14.63 3.55 -10.12
N ARG A 145 13.34 3.26 -9.89
CA ARG A 145 12.46 4.06 -9.03
C ARG A 145 12.33 3.48 -7.62
N GLY A 146 13.00 2.38 -7.35
CA GLY A 146 12.90 1.68 -6.09
C GLY A 146 11.47 1.27 -5.74
N VAL A 147 11.16 1.32 -4.46
CA VAL A 147 9.83 0.93 -3.92
C VAL A 147 8.68 1.80 -4.43
N THR A 148 8.95 3.00 -4.92
CA THR A 148 7.90 3.90 -5.43
C THR A 148 7.14 3.29 -6.60
N THR A 149 7.77 2.40 -7.36
CA THR A 149 7.11 1.63 -8.43
C THR A 149 6.03 0.70 -7.87
N SER A 150 6.34 -0.06 -6.82
CA SER A 150 5.38 -0.97 -6.17
C SER A 150 4.26 -0.20 -5.46
N PHE A 151 4.59 0.94 -4.85
CA PHE A 151 3.63 1.84 -4.23
C PHE A 151 2.63 2.38 -5.25
N LYS A 152 3.13 2.83 -6.41
CA LYS A 152 2.27 3.31 -7.49
C LYS A 152 1.37 2.21 -8.06
N ASP A 153 1.84 0.98 -8.06
CA ASP A 153 1.04 -0.16 -8.49
C ASP A 153 -0.17 -0.37 -7.57
N ALA A 154 0.00 -0.24 -6.26
CA ALA A 154 -1.11 -0.33 -5.31
C ALA A 154 -2.13 0.80 -5.48
N GLU A 155 -1.69 2.03 -5.71
CA GLU A 155 -2.59 3.13 -6.09
C GLU A 155 -3.37 2.81 -7.36
N ASN A 156 -2.70 2.25 -8.38
CA ASN A 156 -3.33 1.89 -9.64
C ASN A 156 -4.39 0.80 -9.44
N VAL A 157 -4.17 -0.18 -8.55
CA VAL A 157 -5.19 -1.18 -8.19
C VAL A 157 -6.42 -0.51 -7.58
N LEU A 158 -6.24 0.39 -6.60
CA LEU A 158 -7.37 1.11 -6.01
C LEU A 158 -8.12 1.95 -7.06
N ASN A 159 -7.39 2.64 -7.93
CA ASN A 159 -7.99 3.39 -9.04
C ASN A 159 -8.73 2.49 -10.03
N PHE A 160 -8.20 1.30 -10.33
CA PHE A 160 -8.86 0.29 -11.13
C PHE A 160 -10.20 -0.13 -10.50
N ILE A 161 -10.21 -0.50 -9.23
CA ILE A 161 -11.43 -0.87 -8.50
C ILE A 161 -12.46 0.26 -8.55
N ARG A 162 -12.06 1.51 -8.28
CA ARG A 162 -12.94 2.68 -8.33
C ARG A 162 -13.56 2.86 -9.73
N THR A 163 -12.75 2.75 -10.76
CA THR A 163 -13.22 2.93 -12.15
C THR A 163 -14.20 1.82 -12.55
N HIS A 164 -14.06 0.63 -11.96
CA HIS A 164 -14.89 -0.54 -12.27
C HIS A 164 -15.93 -0.87 -11.19
N THR A 165 -16.16 0.02 -10.22
CA THR A 165 -17.11 -0.15 -9.11
C THR A 165 -18.46 -0.72 -9.58
N ASN A 166 -19.05 -0.15 -10.62
CA ASN A 166 -20.33 -0.60 -11.15
C ASN A 166 -20.30 -1.99 -11.76
N LYS A 167 -19.18 -2.39 -12.39
CA LYS A 167 -19.02 -3.73 -12.98
C LYS A 167 -18.73 -4.78 -11.92
N LEU A 168 -17.89 -4.45 -10.95
CA LEU A 168 -17.46 -5.34 -9.87
C LEU A 168 -18.48 -5.38 -8.71
N LYS A 169 -19.37 -4.38 -8.61
CA LYS A 169 -20.27 -4.20 -7.47
C LYS A 169 -19.52 -4.13 -6.12
N ILE A 170 -18.40 -3.44 -6.11
CA ILE A 170 -17.57 -3.19 -4.91
C ILE A 170 -17.82 -1.78 -4.42
N ASP A 171 -18.01 -1.60 -3.11
CA ASP A 171 -18.10 -0.28 -2.48
C ASP A 171 -16.69 0.28 -2.20
N SER A 172 -16.29 1.29 -2.96
CA SER A 172 -14.99 1.95 -2.78
C SER A 172 -14.82 2.66 -1.42
N ASN A 173 -15.92 2.82 -0.66
CA ASN A 173 -15.89 3.40 0.69
C ASN A 173 -15.78 2.35 1.80
N LYS A 174 -15.71 1.07 1.43
CA LYS A 174 -15.64 -0.05 2.37
C LYS A 174 -14.52 -1.01 1.99
N ILE A 175 -13.29 -0.54 2.15
CA ILE A 175 -12.07 -1.28 1.82
C ILE A 175 -11.34 -1.65 3.11
N PHE A 176 -10.92 -2.90 3.20
CA PHE A 176 -9.95 -3.39 4.18
C PHE A 176 -8.66 -3.78 3.46
N ILE A 177 -7.48 -3.46 4.02
CA ILE A 177 -6.19 -3.81 3.40
C ILE A 177 -5.46 -4.80 4.30
N LYS A 178 -5.06 -5.95 3.72
CA LYS A 178 -4.16 -6.93 4.34
C LYS A 178 -2.77 -6.77 3.74
N GLY A 179 -1.81 -6.30 4.55
CA GLY A 179 -0.42 -6.18 4.17
C GLY A 179 0.43 -7.28 4.81
N ASN A 180 1.03 -8.14 4.01
CA ASN A 180 1.81 -9.25 4.51
C ASN A 180 3.30 -8.96 4.47
N GLY A 181 3.99 -9.17 5.60
CA GLY A 181 5.43 -9.02 5.75
C GLY A 181 5.96 -7.62 5.45
N PHE A 182 7.24 -7.56 5.14
CA PHE A 182 7.96 -6.32 4.88
C PHE A 182 7.36 -5.49 3.74
N ALA A 183 7.16 -6.09 2.56
CA ALA A 183 6.69 -5.37 1.39
C ALA A 183 5.21 -4.99 1.50
N GLY A 184 4.34 -5.95 1.85
CA GLY A 184 2.90 -5.71 1.92
C GLY A 184 2.53 -4.70 3.01
N SER A 185 3.18 -4.74 4.18
CA SER A 185 2.94 -3.77 5.24
C SER A 185 3.43 -2.36 4.88
N SER A 186 4.56 -2.25 4.18
CA SER A 186 5.08 -0.97 3.70
C SER A 186 4.15 -0.33 2.67
N ILE A 187 3.66 -1.12 1.70
CA ILE A 187 2.67 -0.65 0.72
C ILE A 187 1.38 -0.23 1.43
N THR A 188 0.93 -0.98 2.44
CA THR A 188 -0.28 -0.63 3.21
C THR A 188 -0.12 0.71 3.91
N GLN A 189 0.98 0.96 4.61
CA GLN A 189 1.24 2.23 5.28
C GLN A 189 1.41 3.37 4.29
N TYR A 190 2.09 3.13 3.16
CA TYR A 190 2.14 4.11 2.08
C TYR A 190 0.74 4.51 1.62
N LEU A 191 -0.14 3.55 1.37
CA LEU A 191 -1.52 3.84 0.97
C LEU A 191 -2.25 4.69 2.00
N LEU A 192 -2.05 4.48 3.31
CA LEU A 192 -2.65 5.30 4.35
C LEU A 192 -2.09 6.73 4.39
N SER A 193 -0.83 6.93 4.01
CA SER A 193 -0.18 8.25 3.99
C SER A 193 -0.63 9.14 2.84
N GLN A 194 -1.33 8.57 1.83
CA GLN A 194 -1.76 9.32 0.65
C GLN A 194 -3.18 9.87 0.79
N PRO A 195 -3.45 11.08 0.32
CA PRO A 195 -4.81 11.60 0.26
C PRO A 195 -5.58 10.94 -0.89
N PHE A 196 -6.30 9.87 -0.59
CA PHE A 196 -7.12 9.19 -1.61
C PHE A 196 -8.49 9.82 -1.74
N TYR A 197 -8.75 10.45 -2.86
CA TYR A 197 -10.07 10.92 -3.22
C TYR A 197 -10.93 9.75 -3.76
N GLY A 198 -12.03 9.46 -3.08
CA GLY A 198 -13.02 8.47 -3.53
C GLY A 198 -12.77 7.03 -3.06
N PHE A 199 -11.95 6.87 -2.00
CA PHE A 199 -11.81 5.62 -1.26
C PHE A 199 -11.93 5.88 0.23
N LYS A 200 -12.46 4.88 0.94
CA LYS A 200 -12.39 4.86 2.40
C LYS A 200 -11.90 3.51 2.88
N VAL A 201 -10.69 3.50 3.42
CA VAL A 201 -10.15 2.34 4.11
C VAL A 201 -10.76 2.29 5.51
N LYS A 202 -11.45 1.20 5.81
CA LYS A 202 -12.14 0.95 7.08
C LYS A 202 -11.26 0.27 8.12
N GLY A 203 -10.28 -0.47 7.66
CA GLY A 203 -9.33 -1.16 8.52
C GLY A 203 -8.16 -1.70 7.76
N ILE A 204 -7.11 -2.02 8.51
CA ILE A 204 -5.91 -2.67 8.01
C ILE A 204 -5.51 -3.82 8.92
N SER A 205 -4.88 -4.83 8.35
CA SER A 205 -4.14 -5.87 9.05
C SER A 205 -2.74 -5.97 8.49
N MET A 206 -1.74 -6.02 9.35
CA MET A 206 -0.34 -6.13 8.97
C MET A 206 0.33 -7.24 9.77
N ASN A 207 0.98 -8.15 9.05
CA ASN A 207 1.78 -9.21 9.63
C ASN A 207 3.26 -8.84 9.53
N ASP A 208 3.98 -8.88 10.65
CA ASP A 208 5.40 -8.52 10.76
C ASP A 208 5.76 -7.20 10.05
N PRO A 209 5.08 -6.10 10.40
CA PRO A 209 5.23 -4.85 9.70
C PRO A 209 6.54 -4.13 10.02
N LEU A 210 7.04 -3.39 9.04
CA LEU A 210 8.09 -2.40 9.20
C LEU A 210 7.50 -1.01 9.48
N SER A 211 8.02 -0.26 10.44
CA SER A 211 7.48 1.06 10.82
C SER A 211 7.88 2.17 9.86
N SER A 212 8.97 2.00 9.13
CA SER A 212 9.49 2.96 8.15
C SER A 212 10.39 2.23 7.15
N LEU A 213 10.39 2.70 5.90
CA LEU A 213 11.42 2.35 4.91
C LEU A 213 12.54 3.39 4.87
N ASP A 214 12.44 4.45 5.65
CA ASP A 214 13.56 5.35 5.88
C ASP A 214 14.50 4.74 6.92
N PHE A 215 15.59 4.17 6.44
CA PHE A 215 16.55 3.48 7.31
C PHE A 215 17.24 4.43 8.30
N LEU A 216 17.23 5.74 8.06
CA LEU A 216 17.73 6.71 9.05
C LEU A 216 16.81 6.83 10.27
N ASP A 217 15.51 6.59 10.13
CA ASP A 217 14.57 6.54 11.24
C ASP A 217 14.91 5.39 12.22
N PHE A 218 15.69 4.41 11.77
CA PHE A 218 16.09 3.28 12.60
C PHE A 218 17.05 3.69 13.72
N ASN A 219 17.85 4.75 13.52
CA ASN A 219 18.69 5.28 14.60
C ASN A 219 17.83 5.70 15.81
N ASP A 220 16.66 6.28 15.56
CA ASP A 220 15.71 6.65 16.62
C ASP A 220 14.96 5.43 17.15
N THR A 221 14.45 4.58 16.26
CA THR A 221 13.70 3.36 16.62
C THR A 221 14.52 2.40 17.47
N PHE A 222 15.82 2.30 17.21
CA PHE A 222 16.75 1.39 17.90
C PHE A 222 17.72 2.09 18.84
N SER A 223 17.43 3.32 19.27
CA SER A 223 18.29 4.10 20.15
C SER A 223 18.71 3.40 21.45
N ASP A 224 17.82 2.57 21.99
CA ASP A 224 18.10 1.78 23.22
C ASP A 224 19.18 0.69 23.01
N PHE A 225 19.55 0.39 21.78
CA PHE A 225 20.52 -0.64 21.40
C PHE A 225 21.91 -0.06 21.06
N ASP A 226 22.14 1.22 21.31
CA ASP A 226 23.37 1.92 20.84
C ASP A 226 23.58 1.71 19.33
N PHE A 227 22.48 1.75 18.58
CA PHE A 227 22.46 1.45 17.16
C PHE A 227 22.91 2.63 16.32
N ASP A 228 23.83 2.38 15.40
CA ASP A 228 24.25 3.29 14.35
C ASP A 228 24.19 2.60 12.99
N LEU A 229 23.33 3.07 12.10
CA LEU A 229 23.09 2.48 10.79
C LEU A 229 24.37 2.29 9.99
N TYR A 230 25.23 3.30 9.95
CA TYR A 230 26.44 3.29 9.11
C TYR A 230 27.50 2.30 9.57
N SER A 231 27.54 2.00 10.87
CA SER A 231 28.46 0.99 11.41
C SER A 231 27.88 -0.40 11.40
N PHE A 232 26.55 -0.53 11.32
CA PHE A 232 25.83 -1.80 11.39
C PHE A 232 25.69 -2.49 10.02
N VAL A 233 25.50 -1.70 8.95
CA VAL A 233 25.17 -2.20 7.62
C VAL A 233 26.43 -2.72 6.91
N SER A 234 26.34 -3.93 6.37
CA SER A 234 27.41 -4.51 5.52
C SER A 234 27.31 -3.99 4.08
N GLU A 235 28.38 -4.13 3.28
CA GLU A 235 28.37 -3.77 1.86
C GLU A 235 27.25 -4.45 1.07
N GLN A 236 26.86 -5.68 1.45
CA GLN A 236 25.75 -6.40 0.81
C GLN A 236 24.40 -5.78 1.19
N ASP A 237 24.26 -5.31 2.42
CA ASP A 237 23.05 -4.66 2.92
C ASP A 237 22.91 -3.26 2.34
N GLU A 238 24.03 -2.53 2.15
CA GLU A 238 24.02 -1.25 1.43
C GLU A 238 23.42 -1.38 0.03
N GLN A 239 23.77 -2.44 -0.69
CA GLN A 239 23.19 -2.71 -2.01
C GLN A 239 21.67 -2.89 -1.94
N MET A 240 21.15 -3.58 -0.94
CA MET A 240 19.71 -3.74 -0.75
C MET A 240 19.02 -2.39 -0.48
N ILE A 241 19.60 -1.58 0.39
CA ILE A 241 19.08 -0.24 0.71
C ILE A 241 19.08 0.65 -0.53
N MET A 242 20.17 0.64 -1.29
CA MET A 242 20.27 1.38 -2.55
C MET A 242 19.17 0.97 -3.55
N GLU A 243 18.89 -0.31 -3.68
CA GLU A 243 17.84 -0.82 -4.55
C GLU A 243 16.45 -0.35 -4.11
N LEU A 244 16.16 -0.36 -2.81
CA LEU A 244 14.91 0.15 -2.25
C LEU A 244 14.68 1.63 -2.59
N TYR A 245 15.74 2.43 -2.58
CA TYR A 245 15.68 3.88 -2.88
C TYR A 245 15.89 4.24 -4.36
N GLY A 246 15.94 3.26 -5.26
CA GLY A 246 16.07 3.54 -6.68
C GLY A 246 17.51 3.88 -7.12
N GLY A 247 18.51 3.25 -6.50
CA GLY A 247 19.93 3.39 -6.86
C GLY A 247 20.66 4.56 -6.22
N ILE A 248 20.08 5.13 -5.17
CA ILE A 248 20.75 6.15 -4.36
C ILE A 248 21.93 5.49 -3.62
N GLN A 249 23.08 6.12 -3.67
CA GLN A 249 24.25 5.62 -2.97
C GLN A 249 24.05 5.68 -1.46
N PHE A 250 24.47 4.65 -0.73
CA PHE A 250 24.26 4.55 0.72
C PHE A 250 24.81 5.76 1.47
N ASN A 251 25.97 6.26 1.09
CA ASN A 251 26.61 7.45 1.67
C ASN A 251 25.89 8.78 1.33
N GLN A 252 24.83 8.74 0.52
CA GLN A 252 24.02 9.90 0.17
C GLN A 252 22.69 9.95 0.92
N LEU A 253 22.40 8.98 1.78
CA LEU A 253 21.12 8.92 2.51
C LEU A 253 20.80 10.18 3.32
N GLU A 254 21.82 10.90 3.80
CA GLU A 254 21.65 12.14 4.55
C GLU A 254 21.59 13.40 3.69
N SER A 255 21.73 13.30 2.36
CA SER A 255 21.70 14.49 1.53
C SER A 255 20.28 15.08 1.44
N GLU A 256 20.17 16.42 1.54
CA GLU A 256 18.87 17.12 1.52
C GLU A 256 18.02 16.81 0.28
N ASP A 257 18.63 16.69 -0.89
CA ASP A 257 17.92 16.38 -2.14
C ASP A 257 17.24 15.00 -2.11
N ILE A 258 17.83 14.06 -1.39
CA ILE A 258 17.34 12.70 -1.23
C ILE A 258 16.28 12.64 -0.14
N ILE A 259 16.51 13.33 0.97
CA ILE A 259 15.57 13.48 2.08
C ILE A 259 14.22 13.92 1.57
N ILE A 260 14.16 14.96 0.74
CA ILE A 260 12.88 15.51 0.26
C ILE A 260 12.15 14.54 -0.67
N LYS A 261 12.84 13.87 -1.59
CA LYS A 261 12.19 13.06 -2.63
C LYS A 261 11.81 11.64 -2.21
N ASN A 262 12.60 11.02 -1.35
CA ASN A 262 12.46 9.59 -1.04
C ASN A 262 12.05 9.34 0.42
N ARG A 263 12.51 10.14 1.37
CA ARG A 263 12.19 9.95 2.78
C ARG A 263 10.73 10.25 3.10
N GLU A 264 10.13 11.29 2.54
CA GLU A 264 8.70 11.56 2.74
C GLU A 264 7.83 10.37 2.29
N THR A 265 8.25 9.70 1.22
CA THR A 265 7.54 8.52 0.71
C THR A 265 7.82 7.27 1.55
N ALA A 266 9.00 7.19 2.16
CA ALA A 266 9.50 6.00 2.85
C ALA A 266 9.21 6.00 4.36
N SER A 267 9.05 7.16 4.99
CA SER A 267 8.94 7.27 6.46
C SER A 267 7.57 6.90 7.04
N PHE A 268 6.52 6.89 6.24
CA PHE A 268 5.12 6.62 6.68
C PHE A 268 4.66 7.45 7.88
N THR A 269 5.30 8.57 8.19
CA THR A 269 4.99 9.38 9.38
C THR A 269 3.55 9.86 9.41
N SER A 270 2.97 10.19 8.26
CA SER A 270 1.59 10.65 8.12
C SER A 270 0.55 9.53 7.95
N ALA A 271 0.96 8.27 7.93
CA ALA A 271 0.07 7.14 7.64
C ALA A 271 -1.15 7.06 8.58
N TYR A 272 -0.97 7.41 9.84
CA TYR A 272 -2.02 7.29 10.86
C TYR A 272 -2.70 8.60 11.22
N GLU A 273 -2.19 9.76 10.79
CA GLU A 273 -2.69 11.08 11.19
C GLU A 273 -4.14 11.35 10.75
N ASN A 274 -4.50 10.90 9.56
CA ASN A 274 -5.83 11.09 8.98
C ASN A 274 -6.63 9.80 8.85
N PHE A 275 -6.05 8.70 9.30
CA PHE A 275 -6.72 7.41 9.28
C PHE A 275 -7.75 7.34 10.41
N THR A 276 -8.93 6.82 10.13
CA THR A 276 -10.02 6.69 11.11
C THR A 276 -10.54 5.26 11.23
N GLY A 277 -9.86 4.33 10.57
CA GLY A 277 -10.22 2.92 10.57
C GLY A 277 -9.60 2.16 11.73
N ARG A 278 -9.77 0.83 11.71
CA ARG A 278 -9.22 -0.09 12.71
C ARG A 278 -7.86 -0.62 12.26
N VAL A 279 -6.96 -0.84 13.20
CA VAL A 279 -5.60 -1.35 12.94
C VAL A 279 -5.44 -2.69 13.62
N ARG A 280 -4.97 -3.70 12.87
CA ARG A 280 -4.51 -4.97 13.41
C ARG A 280 -3.03 -5.14 13.11
N ILE A 281 -2.27 -5.57 14.12
CA ILE A 281 -0.85 -5.84 14.02
C ILE A 281 -0.59 -7.25 14.55
N SER A 282 0.18 -8.04 13.81
CA SER A 282 0.60 -9.35 14.24
C SER A 282 2.11 -9.48 14.04
N ALA A 283 2.88 -9.51 15.12
CA ALA A 283 4.33 -9.71 15.13
C ALA A 283 4.63 -11.00 15.91
N ILE A 284 4.43 -12.15 15.25
CA ILE A 284 4.38 -13.43 15.93
C ILE A 284 5.70 -14.21 15.80
N ASP A 285 6.44 -14.06 14.68
CA ASP A 285 7.21 -15.21 14.24
C ASP A 285 8.62 -14.94 13.78
N TYR A 286 9.32 -14.07 14.43
CA TYR A 286 10.76 -14.17 14.27
C TYR A 286 11.37 -14.49 15.63
N ASN A 287 11.98 -15.68 15.73
CA ASN A 287 12.84 -16.11 16.83
C ASN A 287 14.06 -15.19 17.01
N VAL A 288 13.89 -13.89 16.70
CA VAL A 288 14.86 -12.87 17.00
C VAL A 288 14.62 -12.43 18.43
N PRO A 289 15.52 -12.76 19.37
CA PRO A 289 15.41 -12.25 20.72
C PRO A 289 15.35 -10.71 20.66
N TYR A 290 14.45 -10.10 21.43
CA TYR A 290 14.28 -8.65 21.47
C TYR A 290 15.60 -7.86 21.63
N GLN A 291 16.58 -8.46 22.30
CA GLN A 291 17.87 -7.82 22.60
C GLN A 291 18.96 -8.10 21.54
N THR A 292 18.61 -8.74 20.43
CA THR A 292 19.62 -9.18 19.44
C THR A 292 19.44 -8.45 18.12
N LEU A 293 20.42 -7.64 17.74
CA LEU A 293 20.55 -7.06 16.41
C LEU A 293 21.83 -7.59 15.77
N GLU A 294 21.75 -8.68 15.01
CA GLU A 294 22.93 -9.33 14.41
C GLU A 294 23.16 -8.96 12.95
N ASN A 295 22.09 -8.62 12.23
CA ASN A 295 22.13 -8.32 10.79
C ASN A 295 20.88 -7.58 10.34
N ILE A 296 20.88 -7.11 9.09
CA ILE A 296 19.78 -6.33 8.52
C ILE A 296 18.44 -7.10 8.53
N LYS A 297 18.46 -8.43 8.42
CA LYS A 297 17.21 -9.22 8.46
C LYS A 297 16.58 -9.22 9.84
N HIS A 298 17.40 -9.25 10.89
CA HIS A 298 16.92 -9.07 12.25
C HIS A 298 16.39 -7.65 12.47
N LEU A 299 17.09 -6.67 11.92
CA LEU A 299 16.69 -5.27 12.02
C LEU A 299 15.30 -5.03 11.40
N ILE A 300 15.09 -5.38 10.14
CA ILE A 300 13.83 -5.11 9.42
C ILE A 300 12.63 -5.92 9.92
N ARG A 301 12.86 -6.96 10.71
CA ARG A 301 11.82 -7.86 11.26
C ARG A 301 11.71 -7.77 12.78
N HIS A 302 12.38 -6.81 13.37
CA HIS A 302 12.38 -6.66 14.80
C HIS A 302 11.03 -6.15 15.32
N GLN A 303 10.60 -6.65 16.49
CA GLN A 303 9.32 -6.28 17.10
C GLN A 303 9.19 -4.79 17.42
N LEU A 304 10.29 -4.05 17.53
CA LEU A 304 10.27 -2.60 17.72
C LEU A 304 9.49 -1.87 16.62
N HIS A 305 9.52 -2.34 15.39
CA HIS A 305 8.70 -1.76 14.33
C HIS A 305 7.21 -1.88 14.63
N SER A 306 6.77 -3.04 15.10
CA SER A 306 5.37 -3.25 15.49
C SER A 306 4.99 -2.42 16.71
N ILE A 307 5.91 -2.26 17.67
CA ILE A 307 5.73 -1.39 18.84
C ILE A 307 5.60 0.07 18.42
N GLU A 308 6.44 0.52 17.52
CA GLU A 308 6.41 1.88 16.98
C GLU A 308 5.06 2.18 16.28
N ILE A 309 4.58 1.25 15.44
CA ILE A 309 3.28 1.35 14.77
C ILE A 309 2.14 1.36 15.80
N TYR A 310 2.19 0.46 16.78
CA TYR A 310 1.21 0.40 17.87
C TYR A 310 1.12 1.74 18.61
N ASN A 311 2.26 2.31 18.97
CA ASN A 311 2.33 3.59 19.66
C ASN A 311 1.79 4.73 18.81
N LYS A 312 2.20 4.83 17.53
CA LYS A 312 1.72 5.86 16.60
C LYS A 312 0.20 5.78 16.42
N ALA A 313 -0.33 4.60 16.17
CA ALA A 313 -1.77 4.40 15.97
C ALA A 313 -2.57 4.70 17.24
N THR A 314 -2.09 4.27 18.40
CA THR A 314 -2.75 4.51 19.69
C THR A 314 -2.75 6.01 20.06
N LEU A 315 -1.65 6.72 19.78
CA LEU A 315 -1.58 8.17 20.00
C LEU A 315 -2.60 8.94 19.16
N GLN A 316 -2.97 8.43 17.99
CA GLN A 316 -4.03 8.99 17.16
C GLN A 316 -5.44 8.58 17.62
N GLY A 317 -5.56 7.80 18.69
CA GLY A 317 -6.84 7.33 19.24
C GLY A 317 -7.49 6.24 18.39
N LEU A 318 -6.73 5.54 17.55
CA LEU A 318 -7.24 4.44 16.74
C LEU A 318 -7.51 3.20 17.60
N HIS A 319 -8.47 2.40 17.17
CA HIS A 319 -8.65 1.05 17.72
C HIS A 319 -7.56 0.13 17.17
N VAL A 320 -6.68 -0.35 18.04
CA VAL A 320 -5.56 -1.22 17.68
C VAL A 320 -5.71 -2.58 18.37
N ASP A 321 -5.84 -3.63 17.58
CA ASP A 321 -5.75 -5.03 18.00
C ASP A 321 -4.34 -5.54 17.66
N ALA A 322 -3.51 -5.80 18.67
CA ALA A 322 -2.10 -6.09 18.49
C ALA A 322 -1.63 -7.36 19.19
N GLN A 323 -0.87 -8.17 18.46
CA GLN A 323 -0.11 -9.28 19.02
C GLN A 323 1.38 -8.97 18.91
N ILE A 324 1.98 -8.57 20.05
CA ILE A 324 3.39 -8.18 20.14
C ILE A 324 3.98 -8.86 21.38
N LEU A 325 4.87 -9.83 21.16
CA LEU A 325 5.37 -10.70 22.23
C LEU A 325 6.07 -9.91 23.34
N HIS A 326 6.91 -8.94 22.99
CA HIS A 326 7.65 -8.15 23.98
C HIS A 326 6.76 -7.32 24.89
N LEU A 327 5.63 -6.82 24.38
CA LEU A 327 4.65 -6.08 25.18
C LEU A 327 3.63 -7.00 25.87
N HIS A 328 3.75 -8.33 25.75
CA HIS A 328 2.76 -9.29 26.22
C HIS A 328 1.33 -9.03 25.71
N LEU A 329 1.21 -8.39 24.55
CA LEU A 329 -0.06 -8.16 23.89
C LEU A 329 -0.44 -9.40 23.09
N GLN A 330 -1.73 -9.74 23.14
CA GLN A 330 -2.35 -10.77 22.30
C GLN A 330 -3.54 -10.16 21.59
N ASN A 331 -3.79 -10.63 20.37
CA ASN A 331 -4.97 -10.20 19.65
C ASN A 331 -6.23 -10.62 20.43
N ASP A 332 -7.20 -9.71 20.53
CA ASP A 332 -8.46 -9.95 21.23
C ASP A 332 -9.35 -10.94 20.48
N GLN A 333 -9.18 -11.02 19.16
CA GLN A 333 -10.00 -11.84 18.29
C GLN A 333 -9.20 -12.39 17.10
N SER A 334 -9.76 -13.35 16.38
CA SER A 334 -9.16 -13.83 15.13
C SER A 334 -9.09 -12.71 14.08
N GLU A 335 -8.22 -12.84 13.07
CA GLU A 335 -8.17 -11.86 11.99
C GLU A 335 -9.49 -11.80 11.20
N LEU A 336 -10.11 -12.95 10.99
CA LEU A 336 -11.42 -13.05 10.35
C LEU A 336 -12.48 -12.24 11.11
N ASP A 337 -12.61 -12.47 12.42
CA ASP A 337 -13.58 -11.74 13.25
C ASP A 337 -13.30 -10.24 13.27
N PHE A 338 -12.02 -9.84 13.37
CA PHE A 338 -11.62 -8.44 13.30
C PHE A 338 -12.05 -7.77 11.99
N ILE A 339 -11.88 -8.46 10.86
CA ILE A 339 -12.28 -7.95 9.54
C ILE A 339 -13.79 -7.84 9.46
N LEU A 340 -14.52 -8.88 9.86
CA LEU A 340 -15.98 -8.88 9.85
C LEU A 340 -16.53 -7.74 10.72
N ASP A 341 -16.05 -7.57 11.93
CA ASP A 341 -16.45 -6.50 12.83
C ASP A 341 -16.11 -5.09 12.31
N THR A 342 -15.12 -4.99 11.43
CA THR A 342 -14.73 -3.69 10.84
C THR A 342 -15.75 -3.20 9.82
N PHE A 343 -16.47 -4.11 9.19
CA PHE A 343 -17.49 -3.77 8.20
C PHE A 343 -18.90 -3.59 8.77
N LEU A 344 -19.15 -4.07 10.00
CA LEU A 344 -20.40 -3.86 10.71
C LEU A 344 -20.52 -2.41 11.23
#